data_6ea44dadbf304904f59e23d7649502ef
#
_entry.id   6ea44dadbf304904f59e23d7649502ef
#
_cell.length_a   1.000
_cell.length_b   1.000
_cell.length_c   1.000
_cell.angle_alpha   90.00
_cell.angle_beta   90.00
_cell.angle_gamma   90.00
#
_symmetry.space_group_name_H-M   'P 1'
#
loop_
_entity.id
_entity.type
_entity.pdbx_description
1 polymer ?
#
loop_
_entity_poly.entity_id
_entity_poly.type
_entity_poly.pdbx_seq_one_letter_code
_entity_poly.pdbx_strand_id
1 'polypeptide(L)'
;RPYMISCVLIAGLTFYLNSFVIPHGTVIRQNFESLYRNSKKNTSAENVQLFVAKNTTAYIQHYDDQYKRGYGFSLVKTKNKKIVSHMTAMEIQYDTVADTKYHWKVSNWKIRTLKGLKEHIQSGASKDTVLLMEPTDLVYSKGQQETFTSPELLNYISKQTSRGSGNVVQYEVEFHKRIAMSFSSFILTIIGLSLSSRKRKGGMGLYLGIGLALSFGYIMLQTVSATFAIKDNTPPILAAWIPNIIFAIIA
;
A
#
# COMPACT_ATOMS: atom_id res chain seq x y z
N ARG A 1 8.95 17.15 -34.33
CA ARG A 1 7.74 16.30 -34.35
C ARG A 1 8.05 14.80 -34.08
N PRO A 2 9.07 14.13 -34.70
CA PRO A 2 9.32 12.70 -34.45
C PRO A 2 9.64 12.37 -32.98
N TYR A 3 10.41 13.19 -32.30
CA TYR A 3 10.75 12.97 -30.87
C TYR A 3 9.52 13.01 -29.96
N MET A 4 8.52 13.85 -30.24
CA MET A 4 7.29 13.87 -29.45
C MET A 4 6.45 12.61 -29.64
N ILE A 5 6.42 12.06 -30.85
CA ILE A 5 5.72 10.79 -31.13
C ILE A 5 6.42 9.64 -30.38
N SER A 6 7.74 9.58 -30.46
CA SER A 6 8.52 8.57 -29.70
C SER A 6 8.29 8.71 -28.19
N CYS A 7 8.22 9.95 -27.69
CA CYS A 7 7.97 10.19 -26.27
C CYS A 7 6.57 9.70 -25.83
N VAL A 8 5.52 9.92 -26.63
CA VAL A 8 4.17 9.41 -26.37
C VAL A 8 4.18 7.88 -26.34
N LEU A 9 4.85 7.24 -27.29
CA LEU A 9 4.97 5.77 -27.31
C LEU A 9 5.70 5.24 -26.07
N ILE A 10 6.81 5.85 -25.69
CA ILE A 10 7.58 5.47 -24.48
C ILE A 10 6.73 5.69 -23.23
N ALA A 11 6.04 6.81 -23.10
CA ALA A 11 5.18 7.08 -21.94
C ALA A 11 4.02 6.08 -21.84
N GLY A 12 3.37 5.75 -22.97
CA GLY A 12 2.32 4.73 -23.02
C GLY A 12 2.82 3.34 -22.66
N LEU A 13 3.98 2.96 -23.19
CA LEU A 13 4.64 1.70 -22.86
C LEU A 13 5.03 1.66 -21.37
N THR A 14 5.61 2.72 -20.84
CA THR A 14 5.98 2.84 -19.42
C THR A 14 4.77 2.72 -18.51
N PHE A 15 3.66 3.37 -18.87
CA PHE A 15 2.41 3.25 -18.13
C PHE A 15 1.87 1.82 -18.13
N TYR A 16 1.85 1.16 -19.29
CA TYR A 16 1.40 -0.21 -19.41
C TYR A 16 2.27 -1.18 -18.59
N LEU A 17 3.59 -1.06 -18.70
CA LEU A 17 4.53 -1.89 -17.95
C LEU A 17 4.36 -1.70 -16.43
N ASN A 18 4.31 -0.47 -15.94
CA ASN A 18 4.16 -0.18 -14.51
C ASN A 18 2.79 -0.62 -13.96
N SER A 19 1.74 -0.56 -14.77
CA SER A 19 0.38 -0.87 -14.33
C SER A 19 0.06 -2.36 -14.31
N PHE A 20 0.65 -3.14 -15.22
CA PHE A 20 0.25 -4.54 -15.44
C PHE A 20 1.41 -5.53 -15.39
N VAL A 21 2.55 -5.24 -16.01
CA VAL A 21 3.63 -6.22 -16.17
C VAL A 21 4.54 -6.26 -14.93
N ILE A 22 5.00 -5.12 -14.47
CA ILE A 22 5.92 -5.01 -13.33
C ILE A 22 5.33 -5.61 -12.04
N PRO A 23 4.04 -5.40 -11.68
CA PRO A 23 3.45 -6.02 -10.52
C PRO A 23 3.57 -7.55 -10.51
N HIS A 24 3.29 -8.22 -11.63
CA HIS A 24 3.45 -9.66 -11.74
C HIS A 24 4.91 -10.11 -11.54
N GLY A 25 5.86 -9.40 -12.16
CA GLY A 25 7.29 -9.65 -11.95
C GLY A 25 7.73 -9.45 -10.50
N THR A 26 7.15 -8.45 -9.81
CA THR A 26 7.43 -8.18 -8.40
C THR A 26 6.94 -9.32 -7.50
N VAL A 27 5.79 -9.91 -7.76
CA VAL A 27 5.29 -11.09 -7.03
C VAL A 27 6.28 -12.25 -7.16
N ILE A 28 6.73 -12.55 -8.38
CA ILE A 28 7.69 -13.65 -8.64
C ILE A 28 9.01 -13.37 -7.90
N ARG A 29 9.52 -12.14 -8.00
CA ARG A 29 10.73 -11.71 -7.30
C ARG A 29 10.60 -11.86 -5.78
N GLN A 30 9.52 -11.36 -5.18
CA GLN A 30 9.30 -11.45 -3.74
C GLN A 30 9.19 -12.89 -3.25
N ASN A 31 8.51 -13.75 -4.01
CA ASN A 31 8.43 -15.16 -3.71
C ASN A 31 9.81 -15.83 -3.75
N PHE A 32 10.62 -15.54 -4.78
CA PHE A 32 11.97 -16.04 -4.88
C PHE A 32 12.87 -15.54 -3.72
N GLU A 33 12.85 -14.24 -3.44
CA GLU A 33 13.59 -13.64 -2.33
C GLU A 33 13.21 -14.28 -0.99
N SER A 34 11.92 -14.58 -0.77
CA SER A 34 11.44 -15.22 0.45
C SER A 34 11.95 -16.65 0.63
N LEU A 35 12.17 -17.36 -0.48
CA LEU A 35 12.69 -18.74 -0.47
C LEU A 35 14.20 -18.79 -0.17
N TYR A 36 14.97 -17.89 -0.79
CA TYR A 36 16.45 -17.97 -0.75
C TYR A 36 17.09 -17.10 0.33
N ARG A 37 16.43 -16.04 0.76
CA ARG A 37 17.02 -15.09 1.71
C ARG A 37 16.85 -15.49 3.18
N ASN A 38 16.38 -16.72 3.49
CA ASN A 38 16.01 -17.11 4.86
C ASN A 38 15.17 -16.05 5.61
N SER A 39 14.63 -15.10 4.87
CA SER A 39 13.57 -14.24 5.35
C SER A 39 12.41 -15.20 5.58
N LYS A 40 12.20 -15.63 6.82
CA LYS A 40 10.91 -16.23 7.21
C LYS A 40 9.87 -15.37 6.51
N LYS A 41 9.20 -15.93 5.48
CA LYS A 41 7.96 -15.35 4.99
C LYS A 41 7.28 -14.97 6.29
N ASN A 42 6.92 -13.72 6.50
CA ASN A 42 6.23 -13.33 7.71
C ASN A 42 4.93 -14.13 7.76
N THR A 43 5.05 -15.39 8.18
CA THR A 43 3.93 -16.29 8.44
C THR A 43 3.22 -15.91 9.72
N SER A 44 3.79 -14.96 10.45
CA SER A 44 3.21 -14.42 11.66
C SER A 44 3.29 -12.88 11.65
N ALA A 45 2.28 -12.26 12.21
CA ALA A 45 2.23 -10.82 12.43
C ALA A 45 1.94 -10.56 13.91
N GLU A 46 2.59 -9.54 14.48
CA GLU A 46 2.42 -9.15 15.87
C GLU A 46 1.81 -7.76 15.98
N ASN A 47 0.95 -7.59 17.00
CA ASN A 47 0.32 -6.31 17.32
C ASN A 47 -0.42 -5.67 16.13
N VAL A 48 -1.17 -6.50 15.40
CA VAL A 48 -1.91 -6.07 14.21
C VAL A 48 -3.15 -5.32 14.62
N GLN A 49 -3.26 -4.07 14.18
CA GLN A 49 -4.44 -3.24 14.38
C GLN A 49 -5.01 -2.84 13.02
N LEU A 50 -6.30 -3.10 12.81
CA LEU A 50 -6.97 -2.74 11.56
C LEU A 50 -8.42 -2.30 11.79
N PHE A 51 -8.91 -1.47 10.89
CA PHE A 51 -10.33 -1.10 10.86
C PHE A 51 -11.11 -2.14 10.07
N VAL A 52 -12.08 -2.77 10.74
CA VAL A 52 -12.95 -3.79 10.14
C VAL A 52 -14.19 -3.14 9.52
N ALA A 53 -14.66 -2.05 10.13
CA ALA A 53 -15.75 -1.22 9.66
C ALA A 53 -15.59 0.20 10.20
N LYS A 54 -16.42 1.13 9.72
CA LYS A 54 -16.46 2.50 10.25
C LYS A 54 -16.67 2.47 11.77
N ASN A 55 -15.78 3.07 12.52
CA ASN A 55 -15.80 3.09 13.99
C ASN A 55 -15.64 1.70 14.66
N THR A 56 -15.11 0.72 13.97
CA THR A 56 -14.86 -0.62 14.52
C THR A 56 -13.41 -1.02 14.25
N THR A 57 -12.63 -1.17 15.30
CA THR A 57 -11.21 -1.52 15.25
C THR A 57 -11.02 -2.92 15.79
N ALA A 58 -10.34 -3.77 15.03
CA ALA A 58 -9.87 -5.07 15.47
C ALA A 58 -8.38 -4.97 15.83
N TYR A 59 -7.99 -5.65 16.89
CA TYR A 59 -6.61 -5.83 17.32
C TYR A 59 -6.35 -7.31 17.53
N ILE A 60 -5.20 -7.78 17.05
CA ILE A 60 -4.72 -9.15 17.24
C ILE A 60 -3.28 -9.07 17.72
N GLN A 61 -3.00 -9.65 18.88
CA GLN A 61 -1.67 -9.61 19.49
C GLN A 61 -0.65 -10.43 18.68
N HIS A 62 -1.03 -11.64 18.28
CA HIS A 62 -0.21 -12.51 17.46
C HIS A 62 -1.08 -13.25 16.45
N TYR A 63 -0.72 -13.17 15.17
CA TYR A 63 -1.42 -13.87 14.09
C TYR A 63 -0.48 -14.81 13.36
N ASP A 64 -0.91 -16.04 13.18
CA ASP A 64 -0.22 -17.08 12.42
C ASP A 64 -0.95 -17.33 11.09
N ASP A 65 -0.30 -17.00 9.99
CA ASP A 65 -0.89 -17.14 8.65
C ASP A 65 -0.89 -18.60 8.17
N GLN A 66 -0.02 -19.46 8.70
CA GLN A 66 0.02 -20.86 8.33
C GLN A 66 -1.23 -21.60 8.81
N TYR A 67 -1.66 -21.32 10.04
CA TYR A 67 -2.85 -21.92 10.66
C TYR A 67 -4.09 -21.04 10.55
N LYS A 68 -3.96 -19.83 9.96
CA LYS A 68 -5.03 -18.82 9.87
C LYS A 68 -5.66 -18.50 11.24
N ARG A 69 -4.82 -18.43 12.27
CA ARG A 69 -5.21 -18.23 13.68
C ARG A 69 -4.60 -16.96 14.26
N GLY A 70 -5.41 -16.25 15.03
CA GLY A 70 -4.98 -15.10 15.81
C GLY A 70 -5.20 -15.33 17.31
N TYR A 71 -4.25 -14.89 18.12
CA TYR A 71 -4.28 -14.95 19.56
C TYR A 71 -4.35 -13.55 20.15
N GLY A 72 -5.06 -13.40 21.28
CA GLY A 72 -5.22 -12.12 21.92
C GLY A 72 -6.07 -11.14 21.08
N PHE A 73 -7.23 -11.61 20.64
CA PHE A 73 -8.14 -10.82 19.80
C PHE A 73 -8.95 -9.80 20.61
N SER A 74 -9.08 -8.61 20.10
CA SER A 74 -9.90 -7.54 20.67
C SER A 74 -10.61 -6.78 19.56
N LEU A 75 -11.92 -6.54 19.73
CA LEU A 75 -12.75 -5.78 18.81
C LEU A 75 -13.44 -4.62 19.56
N VAL A 76 -13.09 -3.40 19.22
CA VAL A 76 -13.62 -2.19 19.84
C VAL A 76 -14.57 -1.50 18.87
N LYS A 77 -15.82 -1.27 19.31
CA LYS A 77 -16.79 -0.43 18.60
C LYS A 77 -16.92 0.91 19.30
N THR A 78 -16.75 1.98 18.55
CA THR A 78 -16.88 3.34 19.05
C THR A 78 -18.10 4.05 18.44
N LYS A 79 -18.72 4.96 19.18
CA LYS A 79 -19.77 5.87 18.69
C LYS A 79 -19.52 7.24 19.31
N ASN A 80 -19.45 8.30 18.51
CA ASN A 80 -19.17 9.65 18.98
C ASN A 80 -17.90 9.71 19.86
N LYS A 81 -16.80 9.07 19.43
CA LYS A 81 -15.52 8.98 20.15
C LYS A 81 -15.59 8.28 21.53
N LYS A 82 -16.70 7.61 21.87
CA LYS A 82 -16.87 6.83 23.11
C LYS A 82 -16.96 5.34 22.75
N ILE A 83 -16.35 4.48 23.57
CA ILE A 83 -16.45 3.02 23.42
C ILE A 83 -17.86 2.59 23.79
N VAL A 84 -18.54 1.89 22.88
CA VAL A 84 -19.90 1.35 23.09
C VAL A 84 -19.85 -0.14 23.34
N SER A 85 -18.92 -0.86 22.70
CA SER A 85 -18.75 -2.29 22.86
C SER A 85 -17.28 -2.66 22.74
N HIS A 86 -16.84 -3.56 23.60
CA HIS A 86 -15.51 -4.14 23.59
C HIS A 86 -15.64 -5.66 23.70
N MET A 87 -15.22 -6.36 22.66
CA MET A 87 -15.13 -7.81 22.63
C MET A 87 -13.68 -8.20 22.78
N THR A 88 -13.39 -9.14 23.67
CA THR A 88 -12.08 -9.79 23.80
C THR A 88 -12.24 -11.28 23.60
N ALA A 89 -11.24 -11.94 23.02
CA ALA A 89 -11.20 -13.38 22.87
C ALA A 89 -9.77 -13.90 22.94
N MET A 90 -9.61 -15.14 23.39
CA MET A 90 -8.30 -15.75 23.43
C MET A 90 -7.80 -16.11 22.04
N GLU A 91 -8.68 -16.61 21.19
CA GLU A 91 -8.34 -17.07 19.85
C GLU A 91 -9.41 -16.68 18.84
N ILE A 92 -8.94 -16.38 17.62
CA ILE A 92 -9.78 -16.18 16.45
C ILE A 92 -9.20 -16.99 15.29
N GLN A 93 -10.04 -17.76 14.60
CA GLN A 93 -9.65 -18.60 13.47
C GLN A 93 -10.50 -18.27 12.25
N TYR A 94 -9.83 -18.14 11.10
CA TYR A 94 -10.52 -17.96 9.83
C TYR A 94 -11.16 -19.27 9.38
N ASP A 95 -12.43 -19.22 9.01
CA ASP A 95 -13.13 -20.39 8.48
C ASP A 95 -12.82 -20.53 6.98
N THR A 96 -12.04 -21.55 6.66
CA THR A 96 -11.66 -21.88 5.28
C THR A 96 -12.68 -22.74 4.56
N VAL A 97 -13.66 -23.29 5.27
CA VAL A 97 -14.67 -24.23 4.75
C VAL A 97 -15.95 -23.48 4.33
N ALA A 98 -16.18 -22.30 4.89
CA ALA A 98 -17.35 -21.50 4.54
C ALA A 98 -17.23 -20.98 3.10
N ASP A 99 -18.25 -21.18 2.28
CA ASP A 99 -18.36 -20.65 0.91
C ASP A 99 -18.38 -19.11 0.87
N THR A 100 -18.49 -18.47 2.02
CA THR A 100 -18.59 -17.02 2.19
C THR A 100 -17.30 -16.45 2.80
N LYS A 101 -16.76 -15.40 2.16
CA LYS A 101 -15.64 -14.62 2.70
C LYS A 101 -16.02 -13.98 4.05
N TYR A 102 -15.01 -13.70 4.89
CA TYR A 102 -15.16 -12.97 6.16
C TYR A 102 -15.72 -13.75 7.35
N HIS A 103 -15.83 -15.07 7.28
CA HIS A 103 -16.24 -15.89 8.41
C HIS A 103 -15.08 -16.20 9.35
N TRP A 104 -15.28 -15.87 10.63
CA TRP A 104 -14.31 -16.08 11.68
C TRP A 104 -14.97 -16.76 12.87
N LYS A 105 -14.30 -17.77 13.40
CA LYS A 105 -14.67 -18.44 14.63
C LYS A 105 -13.86 -17.87 15.78
N VAL A 106 -14.55 -17.40 16.82
CA VAL A 106 -13.95 -16.77 18.00
C VAL A 106 -14.14 -17.68 19.19
N SER A 107 -13.04 -17.98 19.90
CA SER A 107 -13.05 -18.89 21.05
C SER A 107 -12.76 -18.14 22.35
N ASN A 108 -13.42 -18.58 23.45
CA ASN A 108 -13.30 -17.97 24.78
C ASN A 108 -13.51 -16.44 24.73
N TRP A 109 -14.67 -16.06 24.23
CA TRP A 109 -15.00 -14.66 24.03
C TRP A 109 -15.74 -14.04 25.21
N LYS A 110 -15.51 -12.71 25.40
CA LYS A 110 -16.22 -11.86 26.35
C LYS A 110 -16.55 -10.54 25.66
N ILE A 111 -17.84 -10.18 25.65
CA ILE A 111 -18.34 -8.91 25.10
C ILE A 111 -18.81 -8.06 26.27
N ARG A 112 -18.28 -6.85 26.34
CA ARG A 112 -18.70 -5.79 27.29
C ARG A 112 -19.39 -4.69 26.49
N THR A 113 -20.69 -4.48 26.74
CA THR A 113 -21.47 -3.43 26.08
C THR A 113 -21.83 -2.36 27.10
N LEU A 114 -21.56 -1.10 26.76
CA LEU A 114 -21.82 0.06 27.61
C LEU A 114 -23.07 0.80 27.12
N LYS A 115 -24.08 0.93 27.98
CA LYS A 115 -25.29 1.74 27.76
C LYS A 115 -25.38 2.80 28.85
N GLY A 116 -24.83 3.97 28.61
CA GLY A 116 -24.68 5.02 29.64
C GLY A 116 -23.76 4.55 30.75
N LEU A 117 -24.26 4.51 31.98
CA LEU A 117 -23.55 4.03 33.18
C LEU A 117 -23.79 2.53 33.46
N LYS A 118 -24.63 1.87 32.66
CA LYS A 118 -24.92 0.43 32.82
C LYS A 118 -24.02 -0.37 31.89
N GLU A 119 -23.43 -1.42 32.45
CA GLU A 119 -22.59 -2.37 31.75
C GLU A 119 -23.30 -3.71 31.62
N HIS A 120 -23.27 -4.27 30.43
CA HIS A 120 -23.76 -5.62 30.15
C HIS A 120 -22.62 -6.48 29.62
N ILE A 121 -22.39 -7.61 30.31
CA ILE A 121 -21.32 -8.54 29.98
C ILE A 121 -21.93 -9.85 29.49
N GLN A 122 -21.45 -10.33 28.36
CA GLN A 122 -21.76 -11.64 27.79
C GLN A 122 -20.45 -12.39 27.55
N SER A 123 -20.43 -13.68 27.78
CA SER A 123 -19.28 -14.54 27.52
C SER A 123 -19.73 -15.91 27.03
N GLY A 124 -18.85 -16.59 26.32
CA GLY A 124 -19.12 -17.93 25.81
C GLY A 124 -17.87 -18.63 25.33
N ALA A 125 -17.98 -19.94 25.10
CA ALA A 125 -16.84 -20.77 24.67
C ALA A 125 -16.49 -20.56 23.20
N SER A 126 -17.49 -20.50 22.32
CA SER A 126 -17.30 -20.32 20.87
C SER A 126 -18.41 -19.47 20.26
N LYS A 127 -18.07 -18.69 19.24
CA LYS A 127 -19.01 -17.87 18.49
C LYS A 127 -18.52 -17.69 17.05
N ASP A 128 -19.41 -17.93 16.09
CA ASP A 128 -19.16 -17.57 14.70
C ASP A 128 -19.52 -16.10 14.47
N THR A 129 -18.65 -15.39 13.82
CA THR A 129 -18.82 -13.96 13.59
C THR A 129 -18.33 -13.59 12.18
N VAL A 130 -19.00 -12.61 11.58
CA VAL A 130 -18.59 -12.05 10.28
C VAL A 130 -17.81 -10.78 10.54
N LEU A 131 -16.53 -10.80 10.18
CA LEU A 131 -15.64 -9.64 10.29
C LEU A 131 -15.14 -9.29 8.90
N LEU A 132 -15.32 -8.05 8.47
CA LEU A 132 -14.88 -7.58 7.14
C LEU A 132 -13.34 -7.47 7.05
N MET A 133 -12.64 -8.55 7.40
CA MET A 133 -11.20 -8.68 7.28
C MET A 133 -10.85 -10.05 6.70
N GLU A 134 -9.80 -10.10 5.93
CA GLU A 134 -9.24 -11.32 5.35
C GLU A 134 -7.87 -11.63 5.97
N PRO A 135 -7.40 -12.89 5.96
CA PRO A 135 -6.05 -13.24 6.41
C PRO A 135 -4.95 -12.39 5.77
N THR A 136 -5.13 -12.03 4.50
CA THR A 136 -4.22 -11.17 3.74
C THR A 136 -4.15 -9.72 4.25
N ASP A 137 -5.19 -9.24 4.93
CA ASP A 137 -5.20 -7.92 5.55
C ASP A 137 -4.35 -7.88 6.84
N LEU A 138 -4.07 -9.04 7.46
CA LEU A 138 -3.38 -9.18 8.74
C LEU A 138 -1.86 -9.30 8.59
N VAL A 139 -1.39 -9.92 7.50
CA VAL A 139 0.03 -10.10 7.25
C VAL A 139 0.52 -9.02 6.29
N TYR A 140 1.06 -7.95 6.85
CA TYR A 140 1.67 -6.91 6.04
C TYR A 140 3.03 -7.35 5.53
N SER A 141 3.18 -7.47 4.21
CA SER A 141 4.47 -7.66 3.56
C SER A 141 5.00 -6.33 3.07
N LYS A 142 6.23 -5.99 3.45
CA LYS A 142 6.89 -4.75 2.98
C LYS A 142 6.97 -4.77 1.44
N GLY A 143 6.45 -3.72 0.80
CA GLY A 143 6.40 -3.64 -0.67
C GLY A 143 5.16 -4.31 -1.29
N GLN A 144 4.18 -4.72 -0.49
CA GLN A 144 2.94 -5.33 -0.99
C GLN A 144 2.20 -4.42 -1.98
N GLN A 145 2.26 -3.09 -1.80
CA GLN A 145 1.66 -2.12 -2.72
C GLN A 145 2.20 -2.24 -4.15
N GLU A 146 3.45 -2.71 -4.32
CA GLU A 146 4.08 -2.89 -5.63
C GLU A 146 3.60 -4.16 -6.36
N THR A 147 2.98 -5.10 -5.65
CA THR A 147 2.51 -6.38 -6.23
C THR A 147 1.13 -6.29 -6.86
N PHE A 148 0.35 -5.27 -6.52
CA PHE A 148 -0.98 -5.07 -7.09
C PHE A 148 -0.90 -4.42 -8.46
N THR A 149 -1.72 -4.89 -9.41
CA THR A 149 -1.99 -4.16 -10.65
C THR A 149 -2.73 -2.85 -10.35
N SER A 150 -2.70 -1.88 -11.26
CA SER A 150 -3.35 -0.58 -11.02
C SER A 150 -4.86 -0.69 -10.75
N PRO A 151 -5.65 -1.55 -11.42
CA PRO A 151 -7.05 -1.76 -11.05
C PRO A 151 -7.24 -2.40 -9.67
N GLU A 152 -6.42 -3.40 -9.33
CA GLU A 152 -6.47 -4.05 -8.00
C GLU A 152 -6.12 -3.06 -6.89
N LEU A 153 -5.14 -2.19 -7.14
CA LEU A 153 -4.72 -1.14 -6.22
C LEU A 153 -5.86 -0.17 -5.91
N LEU A 154 -6.59 0.30 -6.94
CA LEU A 154 -7.77 1.15 -6.77
C LEU A 154 -8.88 0.46 -5.99
N ASN A 155 -9.17 -0.80 -6.30
CA ASN A 155 -10.16 -1.59 -5.57
C ASN A 155 -9.77 -1.77 -4.10
N TYR A 156 -8.47 -2.04 -3.83
CA TYR A 156 -7.96 -2.16 -2.47
C TYR A 156 -8.08 -0.84 -1.70
N ILE A 157 -7.67 0.29 -2.29
CA ILE A 157 -7.79 1.63 -1.71
C ILE A 157 -9.25 1.93 -1.37
N SER A 158 -10.18 1.73 -2.32
CA SER A 158 -11.61 1.94 -2.11
C SER A 158 -12.17 1.10 -0.98
N LYS A 159 -11.82 -0.19 -0.93
CA LYS A 159 -12.22 -1.14 0.13
C LYS A 159 -11.71 -0.70 1.51
N GLN A 160 -10.45 -0.29 1.61
CA GLN A 160 -9.85 0.13 2.87
C GLN A 160 -10.38 1.49 3.34
N THR A 161 -10.58 2.43 2.42
CA THR A 161 -11.15 3.75 2.72
C THR A 161 -12.59 3.63 3.22
N SER A 162 -13.40 2.75 2.63
CA SER A 162 -14.77 2.50 3.08
C SER A 162 -14.84 1.90 4.49
N ARG A 163 -13.81 1.15 4.90
CA ARG A 163 -13.66 0.63 6.26
C ARG A 163 -13.18 1.69 7.26
N GLY A 164 -12.74 2.86 6.79
CA GLY A 164 -12.15 3.93 7.61
C GLY A 164 -10.69 3.68 7.98
N SER A 165 -10.00 2.81 7.24
CA SER A 165 -8.57 2.56 7.45
C SER A 165 -7.75 3.77 7.01
N GLY A 166 -6.95 4.34 7.90
CA GLY A 166 -6.00 5.40 7.57
C GLY A 166 -4.71 4.92 6.88
N ASN A 167 -4.51 3.61 6.77
CA ASN A 167 -3.23 3.04 6.27
C ASN A 167 -3.23 2.79 4.76
N VAL A 168 -3.94 3.64 4.00
CA VAL A 168 -4.02 3.54 2.53
C VAL A 168 -3.00 4.43 1.82
N VAL A 169 -2.35 5.35 2.53
CA VAL A 169 -1.43 6.35 1.97
C VAL A 169 -0.33 5.73 1.10
N GLN A 170 0.25 4.60 1.51
CA GLN A 170 1.29 3.91 0.75
C GLN A 170 0.78 3.39 -0.61
N TYR A 171 -0.46 2.92 -0.66
CA TYR A 171 -1.11 2.43 -1.87
C TYR A 171 -1.50 3.58 -2.79
N GLU A 172 -1.99 4.68 -2.25
CA GLU A 172 -2.30 5.90 -3.00
C GLU A 172 -1.03 6.52 -3.60
N VAL A 173 0.07 6.60 -2.82
CA VAL A 173 1.38 7.07 -3.31
C VAL A 173 1.85 6.20 -4.47
N GLU A 174 1.77 4.87 -4.34
CA GLU A 174 2.19 3.96 -5.42
C GLU A 174 1.36 4.14 -6.68
N PHE A 175 0.04 4.31 -6.56
CA PHE A 175 -0.85 4.55 -7.69
C PHE A 175 -0.49 5.86 -8.42
N HIS A 176 -0.37 6.96 -7.70
CA HIS A 176 -0.02 8.26 -8.29
C HIS A 176 1.39 8.30 -8.84
N LYS A 177 2.33 7.60 -8.21
CA LYS A 177 3.71 7.44 -8.68
C LYS A 177 3.78 6.78 -10.05
N ARG A 178 2.99 5.73 -10.32
CA ARG A 178 2.95 5.07 -11.63
C ARG A 178 2.52 6.02 -12.75
N ILE A 179 1.53 6.84 -12.48
CA ILE A 179 1.07 7.88 -13.42
C ILE A 179 2.18 8.93 -13.59
N ALA A 180 2.73 9.46 -12.51
CA ALA A 180 3.77 10.47 -12.54
C ALA A 180 5.04 10.01 -13.29
N MET A 181 5.44 8.75 -13.13
CA MET A 181 6.59 8.17 -13.86
C MET A 181 6.36 8.10 -15.38
N SER A 182 5.13 7.91 -15.83
CA SER A 182 4.82 7.95 -17.26
C SER A 182 4.98 9.37 -17.84
N PHE A 183 4.58 10.39 -17.08
CA PHE A 183 4.78 11.80 -17.45
C PHE A 183 6.24 12.24 -17.39
N SER A 184 7.07 11.63 -16.54
CA SER A 184 8.49 11.95 -16.46
C SER A 184 9.22 11.73 -17.79
N SER A 185 8.76 10.78 -18.60
CA SER A 185 9.31 10.51 -19.94
C SER A 185 9.27 11.76 -20.83
N PHE A 186 8.18 12.54 -20.77
CA PHE A 186 8.07 13.80 -21.53
C PHE A 186 9.05 14.85 -21.02
N ILE A 187 9.11 15.03 -19.71
CA ILE A 187 9.96 16.05 -19.07
C ILE A 187 11.43 15.76 -19.35
N LEU A 188 11.87 14.53 -19.13
CA LEU A 188 13.25 14.12 -19.36
C LEU A 188 13.63 14.17 -20.85
N THR A 189 12.68 13.88 -21.76
CA THR A 189 12.91 14.01 -23.20
C THR A 189 13.09 15.48 -23.59
N ILE A 190 12.29 16.41 -23.04
CA ILE A 190 12.44 17.84 -23.32
C ILE A 190 13.79 18.34 -22.79
N ILE A 191 14.18 17.96 -21.58
CA ILE A 191 15.49 18.29 -21.02
C ILE A 191 16.63 17.76 -21.91
N GLY A 192 16.54 16.50 -22.34
CA GLY A 192 17.52 15.90 -23.24
C GLY A 192 17.64 16.62 -24.58
N LEU A 193 16.52 17.02 -25.17
CA LEU A 193 16.48 17.80 -26.42
C LEU A 193 17.06 19.20 -26.21
N SER A 194 16.70 19.90 -25.14
CA SER A 194 17.25 21.23 -24.82
C SER A 194 18.76 21.16 -24.62
N LEU A 195 19.25 20.15 -23.92
CA LEU A 195 20.67 19.94 -23.66
C LEU A 195 21.43 19.62 -24.96
N SER A 196 20.87 18.75 -25.80
CA SER A 196 21.46 18.32 -27.07
C SER A 196 21.46 19.40 -28.15
N SER A 197 20.54 20.37 -28.09
CA SER A 197 20.41 21.46 -29.09
C SER A 197 21.53 22.50 -28.99
N ARG A 198 22.20 22.60 -27.84
CA ARG A 198 23.26 23.62 -27.62
C ARG A 198 24.61 23.10 -28.12
N LYS A 199 25.12 23.72 -29.22
CA LYS A 199 26.50 23.50 -29.68
C LYS A 199 27.49 24.09 -28.67
N ARG A 200 28.10 23.26 -27.84
CA ARG A 200 29.25 23.61 -26.98
C ARG A 200 30.48 22.82 -27.38
N LYS A 201 31.65 23.36 -27.13
CA LYS A 201 32.96 22.71 -27.37
C LYS A 201 33.29 21.56 -26.38
N GLY A 202 32.30 21.03 -25.67
CA GLY A 202 32.40 19.87 -24.81
C GLY A 202 32.01 18.61 -25.59
N GLY A 203 32.82 17.56 -25.48
CA GLY A 203 32.55 16.31 -26.19
C GLY A 203 31.21 15.66 -25.76
N MET A 204 30.75 14.67 -26.53
CA MET A 204 29.50 13.92 -26.32
C MET A 204 29.36 13.36 -24.89
N GLY A 205 30.51 13.04 -24.22
CA GLY A 205 30.53 12.52 -22.86
C GLY A 205 29.97 13.47 -21.79
N LEU A 206 30.14 14.80 -21.96
CA LEU A 206 29.61 15.78 -21.00
C LEU A 206 28.08 15.80 -20.99
N TYR A 207 27.45 15.78 -22.15
CA TYR A 207 25.99 15.77 -22.26
C TYR A 207 25.38 14.47 -21.73
N LEU A 208 26.04 13.35 -21.98
CA LEU A 208 25.65 12.06 -21.45
C LEU A 208 25.76 12.04 -19.91
N GLY A 209 26.86 12.59 -19.37
CA GLY A 209 27.05 12.72 -17.93
C GLY A 209 25.99 13.58 -17.23
N ILE A 210 25.67 14.75 -17.83
CA ILE A 210 24.61 15.63 -17.29
C ILE A 210 23.25 14.94 -17.37
N GLY A 211 22.92 14.29 -18.49
CA GLY A 211 21.65 13.55 -18.64
C GLY A 211 21.50 12.44 -17.58
N LEU A 212 22.57 11.69 -17.35
CA LEU A 212 22.60 10.64 -16.34
C LEU A 212 22.46 11.21 -14.92
N ALA A 213 23.16 12.29 -14.60
CA ALA A 213 23.06 12.98 -13.31
C ALA A 213 21.63 13.51 -13.05
N LEU A 214 20.99 14.12 -14.06
CA LEU A 214 19.61 14.59 -13.95
C LEU A 214 18.62 13.43 -13.75
N SER A 215 18.78 12.32 -14.48
CA SER A 215 17.94 11.13 -14.32
C SER A 215 18.08 10.54 -12.92
N PHE A 216 19.30 10.45 -12.39
CA PHE A 216 19.54 9.99 -11.02
C PHE A 216 18.93 10.94 -9.98
N GLY A 217 19.11 12.26 -10.18
CA GLY A 217 18.50 13.29 -9.32
C GLY A 217 16.97 13.19 -9.31
N TYR A 218 16.35 12.93 -10.47
CA TYR A 218 14.91 12.69 -10.55
C TYR A 218 14.46 11.50 -9.71
N ILE A 219 15.15 10.34 -9.84
CA ILE A 219 14.84 9.13 -9.09
C ILE A 219 15.00 9.35 -7.58
N MET A 220 16.09 10.03 -7.16
CA MET A 220 16.28 10.38 -5.76
C MET A 220 15.15 11.27 -5.24
N LEU A 221 14.80 12.32 -5.97
CA LEU A 221 13.74 13.24 -5.57
C LEU A 221 12.38 12.53 -5.47
N GLN A 222 12.10 11.61 -6.41
CA GLN A 222 10.90 10.76 -6.38
C GLN A 222 10.82 9.89 -5.12
N THR A 223 11.93 9.28 -4.74
CA THR A 223 12.01 8.42 -3.55
C THR A 223 11.84 9.22 -2.25
N VAL A 224 12.50 10.37 -2.17
CA VAL A 224 12.41 11.28 -1.02
C VAL A 224 10.99 11.81 -0.88
N SER A 225 10.39 12.30 -1.96
CA SER A 225 9.03 12.84 -1.97
C SER A 225 7.99 11.80 -1.55
N ALA A 226 8.09 10.56 -2.05
CA ALA A 226 7.23 9.44 -1.64
C ALA A 226 7.36 9.13 -0.14
N THR A 227 8.58 9.22 0.40
CA THR A 227 8.83 8.96 1.82
C THR A 227 8.17 10.01 2.71
N PHE A 228 8.18 11.28 2.31
CA PHE A 228 7.47 12.35 3.02
C PHE A 228 5.96 12.12 3.06
N ALA A 229 5.33 11.69 1.96
CA ALA A 229 3.91 11.36 1.98
C ALA A 229 3.55 10.29 3.00
N ILE A 230 4.40 9.26 3.10
CA ILE A 230 4.14 8.13 4.00
C ILE A 230 4.35 8.52 5.48
N LYS A 231 5.32 9.38 5.77
CA LYS A 231 5.70 9.73 7.16
C LYS A 231 5.00 10.98 7.69
N ASP A 232 4.81 12.01 6.86
CA ASP A 232 4.42 13.35 7.30
C ASP A 232 2.99 13.75 6.87
N ASN A 233 2.14 12.78 6.48
CA ASN A 233 0.76 13.02 6.03
C ASN A 233 0.64 14.01 4.86
N THR A 234 1.67 14.20 4.05
CA THR A 234 1.58 14.99 2.82
C THR A 234 0.60 14.31 1.85
N PRO A 235 -0.29 15.05 1.17
CA PRO A 235 -1.21 14.46 0.22
C PRO A 235 -0.47 13.61 -0.84
N PRO A 236 -0.87 12.34 -1.05
CA PRO A 236 -0.18 11.40 -1.95
C PRO A 236 0.01 11.91 -3.36
N ILE A 237 -0.99 12.65 -3.88
CA ILE A 237 -0.93 13.30 -5.19
C ILE A 237 0.24 14.28 -5.25
N LEU A 238 0.33 15.21 -4.30
CA LEU A 238 1.40 16.21 -4.28
C LEU A 238 2.77 15.55 -4.23
N ALA A 239 2.95 14.58 -3.34
CA ALA A 239 4.22 13.88 -3.20
C ALA A 239 4.65 13.15 -4.49
N ALA A 240 3.72 12.56 -5.22
CA ALA A 240 4.03 11.89 -6.48
C ALA A 240 4.38 12.88 -7.61
N TRP A 241 3.79 14.10 -7.61
CA TRP A 241 3.96 15.07 -8.68
C TRP A 241 5.06 16.13 -8.44
N ILE A 242 5.49 16.35 -7.19
CA ILE A 242 6.57 17.31 -6.86
C ILE A 242 7.82 17.12 -7.75
N PRO A 243 8.37 15.92 -7.97
CA PRO A 243 9.52 15.73 -8.83
C PRO A 243 9.27 16.18 -10.26
N ASN A 244 8.09 15.86 -10.81
CA ASN A 244 7.71 16.27 -12.15
C ASN A 244 7.60 17.80 -12.28
N ILE A 245 7.03 18.47 -11.29
CA ILE A 245 6.91 19.94 -11.29
C ILE A 245 8.30 20.59 -11.26
N ILE A 246 9.18 20.14 -10.37
CA ILE A 246 10.54 20.69 -10.27
C ILE A 246 11.31 20.49 -11.58
N PHE A 247 11.27 19.27 -12.14
CA PHE A 247 12.00 18.98 -13.37
C PHE A 247 11.35 19.62 -14.61
N ALA A 248 10.03 19.87 -14.61
CA ALA A 248 9.36 20.65 -15.66
C ALA A 248 9.79 22.13 -15.66
N ILE A 249 10.10 22.70 -14.50
CA ILE A 249 10.64 24.06 -14.40
C ILE A 249 12.07 24.14 -14.94
N ILE A 250 12.83 23.05 -14.80
CA ILE A 250 14.21 22.96 -15.30
C ILE A 250 14.24 22.71 -16.82
N ALA A 251 13.19 22.08 -17.37
CA ALA A 251 13.08 21.72 -18.80
C ALA A 251 12.89 22.91 -19.71
#